data_001056d9ba739a88e3183cb7c2ffd960
#
_entry.id   001056d9ba739a88e3183cb7c2ffd960
#
_cell.length_a   1.000
_cell.length_b   1.000
_cell.length_c   1.000
_cell.angle_alpha   90.00
_cell.angle_beta   90.00
_cell.angle_gamma   90.00
#
_symmetry.space_group_name_H-M   'P 1'
#
loop_
_entity.id
_entity.type
_entity.pdbx_description
1 polymer ?
#
loop_
_entity_poly.entity_id
_entity_poly.type
_entity_poly.pdbx_seq_one_letter_code
_entity_poly.pdbx_strand_id
1 'polypeptide(L)'
;MADERTEKVRAIDLAVSQIEKQFGKGSIMRLGSKEAVVPISVISTGAISLDAALGVGGMPRGRVVEIFGPESSGKTTLALQVVAEAQKAGGMAAFVDAEHALDPAYARKLGVDVDNLLISQPDYGEQALEIAEALVRSNAIDVLVVDSVAALVPKAELEGEMGDSHMGLQARLMSQALRKLTGIV
;
A
#
# COMPACT_ATOMS: atom_id res chain seq x y z
N MET A 1 -0.99 47.18 -5.20
CA MET A 1 -0.47 45.79 -5.39
C MET A 1 0.22 45.22 -4.13
N ALA A 2 1.14 45.92 -3.44
CA ALA A 2 1.75 45.42 -2.19
C ALA A 2 0.74 45.36 -1.03
N ASP A 3 -0.14 46.36 -0.92
CA ASP A 3 -1.15 46.46 0.14
C ASP A 3 -2.23 45.37 0.03
N GLU A 4 -2.72 45.10 -1.17
CA GLU A 4 -3.69 44.05 -1.47
C GLU A 4 -3.16 42.62 -1.15
N ARG A 5 -1.85 42.39 -1.40
CA ARG A 5 -1.20 41.13 -1.03
C ARG A 5 -1.12 40.93 0.49
N THR A 6 -0.87 42.01 1.20
CA THR A 6 -0.78 42.02 2.67
C THR A 6 -2.14 41.74 3.30
N GLU A 7 -3.23 42.32 2.76
CA GLU A 7 -4.59 42.04 3.22
C GLU A 7 -5.01 40.58 2.97
N LYS A 8 -4.68 40.03 1.80
CA LYS A 8 -4.93 38.61 1.49
C LYS A 8 -4.19 37.65 2.44
N VAL A 9 -2.93 37.97 2.79
CA VAL A 9 -2.15 37.16 3.76
C VAL A 9 -2.80 37.21 5.14
N ARG A 10 -3.22 38.37 5.64
CA ARG A 10 -3.94 38.48 6.94
C ARG A 10 -5.25 37.70 6.95
N ALA A 11 -6.02 37.76 5.86
CA ALA A 11 -7.27 37.01 5.74
C ALA A 11 -7.03 35.49 5.76
N ILE A 12 -5.96 35.02 5.10
CA ILE A 12 -5.55 33.60 5.12
C ILE A 12 -5.11 33.19 6.54
N ASP A 13 -4.32 34.00 7.25
CA ASP A 13 -3.86 33.67 8.59
C ASP A 13 -5.04 33.58 9.59
N LEU A 14 -6.05 34.43 9.43
CA LEU A 14 -7.29 34.36 10.21
C LEU A 14 -8.07 33.08 9.89
N ALA A 15 -8.21 32.73 8.62
CA ALA A 15 -8.89 31.50 8.20
C ALA A 15 -8.16 30.24 8.73
N VAL A 16 -6.83 30.20 8.65
CA VAL A 16 -6.00 29.14 9.22
C VAL A 16 -6.26 28.99 10.71
N SER A 17 -6.24 30.11 11.45
CA SER A 17 -6.50 30.09 12.91
C SER A 17 -7.91 29.58 13.26
N GLN A 18 -8.93 29.89 12.43
CA GLN A 18 -10.28 29.38 12.62
C GLN A 18 -10.37 27.88 12.33
N ILE A 19 -9.72 27.41 11.28
CA ILE A 19 -9.67 26.00 10.93
C ILE A 19 -8.99 25.20 12.04
N GLU A 20 -7.85 25.66 12.56
CA GLU A 20 -7.16 25.01 13.68
C GLU A 20 -7.97 24.96 14.97
N LYS A 21 -8.77 26.02 15.25
CA LYS A 21 -9.68 26.01 16.39
C LYS A 21 -10.82 25.01 16.23
N GLN A 22 -11.31 24.82 15.01
CA GLN A 22 -12.45 23.96 14.73
C GLN A 22 -12.06 22.48 14.58
N PHE A 23 -10.94 22.19 13.93
CA PHE A 23 -10.51 20.86 13.54
C PHE A 23 -9.24 20.36 14.26
N GLY A 24 -8.63 21.18 15.10
CA GLY A 24 -7.41 20.89 15.85
C GLY A 24 -6.14 21.40 15.16
N LYS A 25 -5.06 21.54 15.96
CA LYS A 25 -3.75 21.98 15.44
C LYS A 25 -3.23 20.95 14.43
N GLY A 26 -2.69 21.47 13.31
CA GLY A 26 -2.15 20.62 12.24
C GLY A 26 -3.17 20.17 11.20
N SER A 27 -4.47 20.54 11.36
CA SER A 27 -5.51 20.30 10.35
C SER A 27 -5.26 21.03 9.03
N ILE A 28 -4.50 22.12 9.10
CA ILE A 28 -4.01 22.88 7.95
C ILE A 28 -2.58 23.34 8.22
N MET A 29 -1.69 23.24 7.23
CA MET A 29 -0.30 23.70 7.35
C MET A 29 0.22 24.21 6.01
N ARG A 30 1.25 25.02 6.04
CA ARG A 30 1.96 25.44 4.83
C ARG A 30 2.94 24.34 4.43
N LEU A 31 2.91 23.87 3.18
CA LEU A 31 3.75 22.75 2.72
C LEU A 31 5.26 22.97 2.96
N GLY A 32 5.73 24.22 2.97
CA GLY A 32 7.13 24.54 3.27
C GLY A 32 7.44 24.75 4.76
N SER A 33 6.48 24.53 5.68
CA SER A 33 6.77 24.60 7.11
C SER A 33 7.53 23.36 7.58
N LYS A 34 8.31 23.50 8.68
CA LYS A 34 9.07 22.37 9.25
C LYS A 34 8.15 21.24 9.74
N GLU A 35 6.95 21.57 10.15
CA GLU A 35 5.92 20.62 10.60
C GLU A 35 5.34 19.79 9.44
N ALA A 36 5.42 20.29 8.20
CA ALA A 36 4.95 19.56 7.02
C ALA A 36 5.95 18.53 6.49
N VAL A 37 7.21 18.59 6.92
CA VAL A 37 8.25 17.65 6.49
C VAL A 37 8.33 16.50 7.47
N VAL A 38 7.52 15.46 7.25
CA VAL A 38 7.60 14.21 8.01
C VAL A 38 8.66 13.32 7.34
N PRO A 39 9.69 12.83 8.05
CA PRO A 39 10.63 11.86 7.50
C PRO A 39 9.89 10.61 7.05
N ILE A 40 10.06 10.21 5.80
CA ILE A 40 9.42 9.00 5.25
C ILE A 40 10.30 7.80 5.65
N SER A 41 9.76 6.91 6.47
CA SER A 41 10.38 5.61 6.72
C SER A 41 10.16 4.70 5.52
N VAL A 42 11.18 3.92 5.15
CA VAL A 42 11.15 3.07 3.95
C VAL A 42 11.60 1.65 4.26
N ILE A 43 11.25 0.72 3.36
CA ILE A 43 11.82 -0.62 3.26
C ILE A 43 12.62 -0.63 1.96
N SER A 44 13.90 -1.02 2.00
CA SER A 44 14.71 -1.18 0.80
C SER A 44 14.06 -2.16 -0.18
N THR A 45 14.23 -1.93 -1.46
CA THR A 45 13.82 -2.89 -2.50
C THR A 45 14.84 -4.01 -2.71
N GLY A 46 16.00 -3.93 -2.05
CA GLY A 46 17.14 -4.82 -2.30
C GLY A 46 17.93 -4.47 -3.58
N ALA A 47 17.48 -3.49 -4.35
CA ALA A 47 18.11 -3.01 -5.57
C ALA A 47 18.54 -1.54 -5.42
N ILE A 48 19.83 -1.28 -5.23
CA ILE A 48 20.40 0.05 -4.99
C ILE A 48 19.98 1.07 -6.04
N SER A 49 19.94 0.66 -7.31
CA SER A 49 19.55 1.55 -8.42
C SER A 49 18.07 1.95 -8.35
N LEU A 50 17.20 1.04 -7.93
CA LEU A 50 15.78 1.32 -7.75
C LEU A 50 15.54 2.19 -6.52
N ASP A 51 16.19 1.88 -5.41
CA ASP A 51 16.10 2.69 -4.17
C ASP A 51 16.54 4.14 -4.43
N ALA A 52 17.63 4.33 -5.19
CA ALA A 52 18.09 5.65 -5.61
C ALA A 52 17.08 6.36 -6.54
N ALA A 53 16.50 5.61 -7.51
CA ALA A 53 15.51 6.16 -8.45
C ALA A 53 14.20 6.57 -7.78
N LEU A 54 13.78 5.87 -6.71
CA LEU A 54 12.62 6.25 -5.90
C LEU A 54 12.82 7.55 -5.11
N GLY A 55 14.06 8.01 -4.95
CA GLY A 55 14.41 9.28 -4.32
C GLY A 55 14.34 9.28 -2.79
N VAL A 56 13.57 8.36 -2.19
CA VAL A 56 13.43 8.22 -0.73
C VAL A 56 14.19 7.01 -0.17
N GLY A 57 14.85 6.22 -1.05
CA GLY A 57 15.71 5.11 -0.64
C GLY A 57 15.01 3.78 -0.43
N GLY A 58 13.78 3.62 -0.94
CA GLY A 58 13.04 2.35 -0.86
C GLY A 58 11.54 2.54 -0.99
N MET A 59 10.77 1.48 -0.69
CA MET A 59 9.31 1.52 -0.64
C MET A 59 8.84 2.25 0.61
N PRO A 60 7.96 3.28 0.48
CA PRO A 60 7.52 4.07 1.62
C PRO A 60 6.61 3.25 2.56
N ARG A 61 6.88 3.30 3.87
CA ARG A 61 6.01 2.71 4.88
C ARG A 61 4.73 3.54 5.03
N GLY A 62 3.66 2.90 5.46
CA GLY A 62 2.36 3.55 5.63
C GLY A 62 1.75 4.00 4.30
N ARG A 63 1.97 3.24 3.23
CA ARG A 63 1.45 3.51 1.89
C ARG A 63 1.06 2.23 1.18
N VAL A 64 0.03 2.34 0.35
CA VAL A 64 -0.29 1.33 -0.65
C VAL A 64 0.57 1.61 -1.89
N VAL A 65 1.36 0.63 -2.33
CA VAL A 65 2.22 0.72 -3.50
C VAL A 65 1.72 -0.26 -4.55
N GLU A 66 1.53 0.19 -5.77
CA GLU A 66 1.18 -0.66 -6.90
C GLU A 66 2.42 -0.93 -7.76
N ILE A 67 2.68 -2.22 -8.01
CA ILE A 67 3.72 -2.68 -8.95
C ILE A 67 3.01 -3.31 -10.13
N PHE A 68 3.14 -2.71 -11.30
CA PHE A 68 2.49 -3.18 -12.52
C PHE A 68 3.47 -3.39 -13.66
N GLY A 69 3.09 -4.21 -14.63
CA GLY A 69 3.91 -4.52 -15.80
C GLY A 69 3.45 -5.83 -16.46
N PRO A 70 4.03 -6.17 -17.61
CA PRO A 70 3.72 -7.41 -18.32
C PRO A 70 4.04 -8.65 -17.50
N GLU A 71 3.50 -9.79 -17.93
CA GLU A 71 3.85 -11.08 -17.33
C GLU A 71 5.37 -11.30 -17.40
N SER A 72 5.91 -12.05 -16.43
CA SER A 72 7.34 -12.38 -16.33
C SER A 72 8.28 -11.17 -16.26
N SER A 73 7.76 -9.97 -15.93
CA SER A 73 8.58 -8.74 -15.78
C SER A 73 9.30 -8.62 -14.44
N GLY A 74 9.11 -9.58 -13.53
CA GLY A 74 9.77 -9.58 -12.22
C GLY A 74 8.98 -8.90 -11.09
N LYS A 75 7.66 -8.65 -11.25
CA LYS A 75 6.81 -8.04 -10.20
C LYS A 75 6.89 -8.81 -8.88
N THR A 76 6.59 -10.11 -8.91
CA THR A 76 6.66 -11.00 -7.75
C THR A 76 8.07 -11.09 -7.17
N THR A 77 9.10 -11.10 -8.04
CA THR A 77 10.51 -11.08 -7.61
C THR A 77 10.82 -9.85 -6.80
N LEU A 78 10.40 -8.67 -7.27
CA LEU A 78 10.59 -7.41 -6.56
C LEU A 78 9.83 -7.39 -5.24
N ALA A 79 8.58 -7.84 -5.22
CA ALA A 79 7.77 -7.93 -4.00
C ALA A 79 8.44 -8.85 -2.96
N LEU A 80 8.94 -10.02 -3.36
CA LEU A 80 9.66 -10.95 -2.48
C LEU A 80 10.99 -10.37 -1.96
N GLN A 81 11.70 -9.58 -2.75
CA GLN A 81 12.90 -8.87 -2.28
C GLN A 81 12.55 -7.83 -1.21
N VAL A 82 11.48 -7.06 -1.39
CA VAL A 82 11.00 -6.13 -0.36
C VAL A 82 10.62 -6.88 0.92
N VAL A 83 9.95 -8.03 0.81
CA VAL A 83 9.65 -8.91 1.95
C VAL A 83 10.94 -9.33 2.66
N ALA A 84 11.92 -9.81 1.91
CA ALA A 84 13.21 -10.22 2.48
C ALA A 84 13.93 -9.08 3.21
N GLU A 85 13.94 -7.88 2.62
CA GLU A 85 14.56 -6.70 3.27
C GLU A 85 13.79 -6.26 4.53
N ALA A 86 12.46 -6.34 4.53
CA ALA A 86 11.66 -6.08 5.72
C ALA A 86 11.98 -7.07 6.84
N GLN A 87 12.05 -8.37 6.54
CA GLN A 87 12.38 -9.41 7.50
C GLN A 87 13.83 -9.29 8.03
N LYS A 88 14.80 -8.96 7.16
CA LYS A 88 16.19 -8.65 7.59
C LYS A 88 16.27 -7.49 8.58
N ALA A 89 15.38 -6.52 8.45
CA ALA A 89 15.26 -5.41 9.39
C ALA A 89 14.49 -5.77 10.68
N GLY A 90 14.10 -7.03 10.86
CA GLY A 90 13.33 -7.52 12.00
C GLY A 90 11.83 -7.32 11.90
N GLY A 91 11.32 -6.95 10.71
CA GLY A 91 9.90 -6.73 10.45
C GLY A 91 9.16 -8.03 10.15
N MET A 92 7.83 -7.97 10.31
CA MET A 92 6.91 -9.06 9.99
C MET A 92 6.30 -8.87 8.60
N ALA A 93 6.17 -9.97 7.87
CA ALA A 93 5.66 -9.96 6.51
C ALA A 93 4.51 -10.96 6.32
N ALA A 94 3.59 -10.58 5.42
CA ALA A 94 2.52 -11.46 4.98
C ALA A 94 2.37 -11.39 3.46
N PHE A 95 1.94 -12.50 2.87
CA PHE A 95 1.74 -12.66 1.44
C PHE A 95 0.36 -13.29 1.17
N VAL A 96 -0.49 -12.58 0.46
CA VAL A 96 -1.77 -13.06 -0.03
C VAL A 96 -1.56 -13.48 -1.48
N ASP A 97 -1.44 -14.79 -1.69
CA ASP A 97 -1.16 -15.44 -2.98
C ASP A 97 -2.47 -15.82 -3.67
N ALA A 98 -3.06 -14.85 -4.38
CA ALA A 98 -4.30 -15.07 -5.11
C ALA A 98 -4.11 -15.84 -6.43
N GLU A 99 -2.88 -15.96 -6.91
CA GLU A 99 -2.53 -16.75 -8.10
C GLU A 99 -2.19 -18.21 -7.76
N HIS A 100 -2.01 -18.53 -6.46
CA HIS A 100 -1.56 -19.86 -5.99
C HIS A 100 -0.23 -20.31 -6.63
N ALA A 101 0.66 -19.35 -6.90
CA ALA A 101 1.87 -19.54 -7.70
C ALA A 101 3.18 -19.28 -6.93
N LEU A 102 3.10 -18.95 -5.63
CA LEU A 102 4.28 -18.70 -4.83
C LEU A 102 5.13 -19.96 -4.65
N ASP A 103 6.37 -19.91 -5.14
CA ASP A 103 7.38 -20.97 -4.94
C ASP A 103 8.23 -20.66 -3.70
N PRO A 104 8.10 -21.45 -2.61
CA PRO A 104 8.89 -21.25 -1.41
C PRO A 104 10.41 -21.44 -1.63
N ALA A 105 10.80 -22.30 -2.58
CA ALA A 105 12.21 -22.51 -2.87
C ALA A 105 12.81 -21.29 -3.58
N TYR A 106 12.06 -20.66 -4.46
CA TYR A 106 12.43 -19.41 -5.10
C TYR A 106 12.47 -18.24 -4.10
N ALA A 107 11.45 -18.10 -3.27
CA ALA A 107 11.40 -17.08 -2.21
C ALA A 107 12.63 -17.16 -1.28
N ARG A 108 12.98 -18.39 -0.84
CA ARG A 108 14.17 -18.63 -0.01
C ARG A 108 15.47 -18.22 -0.71
N LYS A 109 15.59 -18.44 -2.03
CA LYS A 109 16.77 -17.99 -2.81
C LYS A 109 16.88 -16.48 -2.89
N LEU A 110 15.77 -15.76 -2.83
CA LEU A 110 15.74 -14.29 -2.77
C LEU A 110 16.04 -13.74 -1.36
N GLY A 111 16.18 -14.62 -0.37
CA GLY A 111 16.49 -14.25 1.00
C GLY A 111 15.28 -14.09 1.92
N VAL A 112 14.10 -14.53 1.48
CA VAL A 112 12.90 -14.55 2.31
C VAL A 112 13.04 -15.65 3.38
N ASP A 113 12.79 -15.30 4.62
CA ASP A 113 12.57 -16.25 5.70
C ASP A 113 11.15 -16.83 5.56
N VAL A 114 11.08 -17.96 4.85
CA VAL A 114 9.79 -18.60 4.51
C VAL A 114 9.14 -19.24 5.74
N ASP A 115 9.90 -19.56 6.77
CA ASP A 115 9.40 -20.20 7.97
C ASP A 115 8.64 -19.18 8.86
N ASN A 116 8.95 -17.89 8.69
CA ASN A 116 8.29 -16.76 9.38
C ASN A 116 7.44 -15.89 8.45
N LEU A 117 7.24 -16.28 7.19
CA LEU A 117 6.33 -15.58 6.28
C LEU A 117 4.90 -16.09 6.45
N LEU A 118 3.98 -15.21 6.81
CA LEU A 118 2.55 -15.54 6.79
C LEU A 118 2.08 -15.64 5.34
N ILE A 119 1.43 -16.74 4.97
CA ILE A 119 0.85 -16.92 3.64
C ILE A 119 -0.64 -17.21 3.74
N SER A 120 -1.42 -16.62 2.83
CA SER A 120 -2.82 -16.93 2.61
C SER A 120 -3.07 -17.17 1.13
N GLN A 121 -3.86 -18.19 0.80
CA GLN A 121 -4.30 -18.52 -0.55
C GLN A 121 -5.83 -18.51 -0.60
N PRO A 122 -6.44 -17.34 -0.80
CA PRO A 122 -7.88 -17.16 -0.76
C PRO A 122 -8.55 -17.72 -2.01
N ASP A 123 -9.79 -18.16 -1.86
CA ASP A 123 -10.60 -18.72 -2.97
C ASP A 123 -11.23 -17.62 -3.84
N TYR A 124 -11.44 -16.39 -3.30
CA TYR A 124 -12.09 -15.28 -3.99
C TYR A 124 -11.63 -13.92 -3.47
N GLY A 125 -11.91 -12.87 -4.23
CA GLY A 125 -11.37 -11.53 -3.99
C GLY A 125 -11.79 -10.91 -2.66
N GLU A 126 -13.06 -11.05 -2.25
CA GLU A 126 -13.53 -10.52 -0.97
C GLU A 126 -12.78 -11.14 0.21
N GLN A 127 -12.57 -12.47 0.20
CA GLN A 127 -11.81 -13.17 1.24
C GLN A 127 -10.37 -12.66 1.32
N ALA A 128 -9.70 -12.50 0.16
CA ALA A 128 -8.35 -11.98 0.09
C ALA A 128 -8.23 -10.60 0.75
N LEU A 129 -9.16 -9.71 0.42
CA LEU A 129 -9.15 -8.32 0.89
C LEU A 129 -9.57 -8.19 2.35
N GLU A 130 -10.44 -9.06 2.85
CA GLU A 130 -10.80 -9.13 4.28
C GLU A 130 -9.61 -9.64 5.12
N ILE A 131 -8.89 -10.65 4.64
CA ILE A 131 -7.65 -11.14 5.28
C ILE A 131 -6.60 -10.01 5.29
N ALA A 132 -6.41 -9.32 4.16
CA ALA A 132 -5.50 -8.19 4.07
C ALA A 132 -5.89 -7.07 5.05
N GLU A 133 -7.17 -6.70 5.14
CA GLU A 133 -7.68 -5.70 6.09
C GLU A 133 -7.41 -6.11 7.54
N ALA A 134 -7.66 -7.38 7.89
CA ALA A 134 -7.42 -7.90 9.24
C ALA A 134 -5.95 -7.84 9.63
N LEU A 135 -5.04 -8.22 8.71
CA LEU A 135 -3.60 -8.18 8.92
C LEU A 135 -3.09 -6.73 9.10
N VAL A 136 -3.54 -5.80 8.26
CA VAL A 136 -3.17 -4.38 8.38
C VAL A 136 -3.69 -3.80 9.70
N ARG A 137 -4.94 -4.07 10.09
CA ARG A 137 -5.52 -3.61 11.36
C ARG A 137 -4.82 -4.14 12.60
N SER A 138 -4.13 -5.27 12.51
CA SER A 138 -3.35 -5.80 13.63
C SER A 138 -2.19 -4.89 14.02
N ASN A 139 -1.76 -4.00 13.12
CA ASN A 139 -0.60 -3.11 13.25
C ASN A 139 0.71 -3.87 13.59
N ALA A 140 0.76 -5.17 13.28
CA ALA A 140 1.91 -6.04 13.54
C ALA A 140 2.67 -6.41 12.26
N ILE A 141 2.14 -6.04 11.09
CA ILE A 141 2.73 -6.37 9.79
C ILE A 141 3.44 -5.13 9.22
N ASP A 142 4.70 -5.28 8.86
CA ASP A 142 5.52 -4.23 8.25
C ASP A 142 5.36 -4.17 6.73
N VAL A 143 5.14 -5.32 6.10
CA VAL A 143 4.85 -5.44 4.66
C VAL A 143 3.81 -6.52 4.40
N LEU A 144 2.81 -6.16 3.63
CA LEU A 144 1.79 -7.06 3.11
C LEU A 144 1.81 -7.01 1.59
N VAL A 145 1.95 -8.16 0.95
CA VAL A 145 1.86 -8.32 -0.50
C VAL A 145 0.53 -8.96 -0.83
N VAL A 146 -0.14 -8.48 -1.88
CA VAL A 146 -1.29 -9.14 -2.52
C VAL A 146 -0.90 -9.37 -3.99
N ASP A 147 -0.72 -10.61 -4.37
CA ASP A 147 -0.29 -11.00 -5.72
C ASP A 147 -1.29 -12.02 -6.33
N SER A 148 -2.04 -11.63 -7.32
CA SER A 148 -2.16 -10.30 -7.93
C SER A 148 -3.62 -9.81 -7.91
N VAL A 149 -3.80 -8.50 -8.14
CA VAL A 149 -5.14 -7.90 -8.28
C VAL A 149 -5.95 -8.56 -9.40
N ALA A 150 -5.27 -8.97 -10.48
CA ALA A 150 -5.92 -9.63 -11.62
C ALA A 150 -6.59 -10.97 -11.24
N ALA A 151 -6.04 -11.68 -10.24
CA ALA A 151 -6.56 -12.95 -9.74
C ALA A 151 -7.67 -12.80 -8.68
N LEU A 152 -7.95 -11.58 -8.23
CA LEU A 152 -9.02 -11.32 -7.26
C LEU A 152 -10.39 -11.33 -7.94
N VAL A 153 -10.90 -12.53 -8.18
CA VAL A 153 -12.24 -12.73 -8.77
C VAL A 153 -13.30 -12.52 -7.70
N PRO A 154 -14.32 -11.67 -7.93
CA PRO A 154 -15.44 -11.52 -7.00
C PRO A 154 -16.21 -12.83 -6.81
N LYS A 155 -16.65 -13.12 -5.58
CA LYS A 155 -17.40 -14.34 -5.26
C LYS A 155 -18.63 -14.52 -6.14
N ALA A 156 -19.38 -13.45 -6.39
CA ALA A 156 -20.56 -13.47 -7.23
C ALA A 156 -20.26 -13.87 -8.69
N GLU A 157 -19.06 -13.59 -9.19
CA GLU A 157 -18.60 -14.00 -10.52
C GLU A 157 -18.27 -15.50 -10.54
N LEU A 158 -17.72 -16.04 -9.46
CA LEU A 158 -17.42 -17.48 -9.33
C LEU A 158 -18.68 -18.34 -9.17
N GLU A 159 -19.73 -17.81 -8.52
CA GLU A 159 -21.00 -18.48 -8.30
C GLU A 159 -21.99 -18.31 -9.48
N GLY A 160 -21.69 -17.40 -10.42
CA GLY A 160 -22.50 -17.14 -11.62
C GLY A 160 -22.35 -18.22 -12.70
N GLU A 161 -23.26 -18.22 -13.68
CA GLU A 161 -23.18 -19.10 -14.83
C GLU A 161 -22.25 -18.53 -15.91
N MET A 162 -21.70 -19.42 -16.76
CA MET A 162 -20.89 -19.00 -17.90
C MET A 162 -21.72 -18.11 -18.87
N GLY A 163 -21.29 -16.87 -19.02
CA GLY A 163 -21.96 -15.87 -19.86
C GLY A 163 -22.75 -14.80 -19.09
N ASP A 164 -22.85 -14.92 -17.78
CA ASP A 164 -23.43 -13.86 -16.94
C ASP A 164 -22.60 -12.57 -17.02
N SER A 165 -23.30 -11.46 -17.04
CA SER A 165 -22.64 -10.13 -17.11
C SER A 165 -22.28 -9.62 -15.71
N HIS A 166 -21.00 -9.70 -15.37
CA HIS A 166 -20.45 -9.20 -14.09
C HIS A 166 -19.65 -7.89 -14.27
N MET A 167 -20.12 -7.01 -15.15
CA MET A 167 -19.39 -5.79 -15.50
C MET A 167 -19.01 -4.94 -14.29
N GLY A 168 -17.70 -4.74 -14.12
CA GLY A 168 -17.12 -3.81 -13.12
C GLY A 168 -17.16 -4.28 -11.67
N LEU A 169 -17.52 -5.53 -11.37
CA LEU A 169 -17.55 -6.04 -9.99
C LEU A 169 -16.16 -5.99 -9.36
N GLN A 170 -15.13 -6.49 -10.05
CA GLN A 170 -13.75 -6.46 -9.57
C GLN A 170 -13.27 -5.02 -9.32
N ALA A 171 -13.51 -4.09 -10.25
CA ALA A 171 -13.11 -2.70 -10.09
C ALA A 171 -13.82 -2.03 -8.89
N ARG A 172 -15.10 -2.35 -8.66
CA ARG A 172 -15.87 -1.87 -7.51
C ARG A 172 -15.31 -2.43 -6.20
N LEU A 173 -15.01 -3.74 -6.16
CA LEU A 173 -14.41 -4.41 -5.02
C LEU A 173 -13.05 -3.78 -4.67
N MET A 174 -12.17 -3.60 -5.64
CA MET A 174 -10.87 -2.96 -5.47
C MET A 174 -10.99 -1.50 -5.01
N SER A 175 -11.89 -0.73 -5.60
CA SER A 175 -12.13 0.66 -5.19
C SER A 175 -12.59 0.76 -3.73
N GLN A 176 -13.43 -0.15 -3.28
CA GLN A 176 -13.88 -0.21 -1.88
C GLN A 176 -12.74 -0.61 -0.94
N ALA A 177 -11.99 -1.66 -1.27
CA ALA A 177 -10.88 -2.16 -0.47
C ALA A 177 -9.76 -1.12 -0.33
N LEU A 178 -9.33 -0.50 -1.43
CA LEU A 178 -8.28 0.52 -1.40
C LEU A 178 -8.67 1.73 -0.55
N ARG A 179 -9.93 2.18 -0.59
CA ARG A 179 -10.40 3.27 0.30
C ARG A 179 -10.31 2.88 1.77
N LYS A 180 -10.65 1.62 2.12
CA LYS A 180 -10.55 1.13 3.50
C LYS A 180 -9.08 1.00 3.91
N LEU A 181 -8.26 0.35 3.09
CA LEU A 181 -6.84 0.13 3.38
C LEU A 181 -6.08 1.44 3.53
N THR A 182 -6.28 2.40 2.62
CA THR A 182 -5.62 3.72 2.71
C THR A 182 -5.95 4.47 4.01
N GLY A 183 -7.11 4.20 4.60
CA GLY A 183 -7.51 4.82 5.87
C GLY A 183 -6.93 4.16 7.13
N ILE A 184 -6.30 2.98 7.02
CA ILE A 184 -5.81 2.19 8.15
C ILE A 184 -4.31 1.86 8.07
N VAL A 185 -3.66 2.16 6.92
CA VAL A 185 -2.21 2.00 6.69
C VAL A 185 -1.44 3.18 7.26
#